data_2fe44e2141948ff657156916a75a3307
#
_entry.id   2fe44e2141948ff657156916a75a3307
#
_cell.length_a   1.000
_cell.length_b   1.000
_cell.length_c   1.000
_cell.angle_alpha   90.00
_cell.angle_beta   90.00
_cell.angle_gamma   90.00
#
_symmetry.space_group_name_H-M   'P 1'
#
loop_
_entity.id
_entity.type
_entity.pdbx_description
1 polymer ?
#
loop_
_entity_poly.entity_id
_entity_poly.type
_entity_poly.pdbx_seq_one_letter_code
_entity_poly.pdbx_strand_id
1 'polypeptide(L)'
;MRLPTTALACLLGGCAAFAPPVPAPVPAPPPAPAVTDLAPYFALLDQFAAGDPARQAALLADLASQLAASPGERSALRHALAVGAAGRAGSDPVEARRLLAALLAAPGELEPAERQMAAALQREFDARVTLYAQLARQREELEARIEADNTAHTRALQSAAAETARLRRELQRAETKLQAITEMERELLEQSEPEPPPQP
;
A
#
# COMPACT_ATOMS: atom_id res chain seq x y z
N MET A 1 61.04 70.05 -36.22
CA MET A 1 62.00 70.28 -37.37
C MET A 1 62.04 69.04 -38.23
N ARG A 2 61.80 69.22 -39.50
CA ARG A 2 62.12 68.36 -40.65
C ARG A 2 61.20 67.24 -41.02
N LEU A 3 60.21 67.54 -41.89
CA LEU A 3 59.93 66.78 -43.14
C LEU A 3 61.19 66.68 -44.04
N PRO A 4 61.31 65.84 -45.02
CA PRO A 4 60.35 65.43 -46.05
C PRO A 4 60.53 63.93 -46.49
N THR A 5 59.97 63.31 -47.42
CA THR A 5 59.69 63.48 -48.83
C THR A 5 59.09 62.19 -49.41
N THR A 6 58.01 62.31 -50.07
CA THR A 6 57.60 61.64 -51.33
C THR A 6 58.32 60.41 -51.86
N ALA A 7 57.53 59.37 -52.16
CA ALA A 7 57.64 58.69 -53.44
C ALA A 7 56.29 57.98 -53.81
N LEU A 8 55.77 58.44 -54.88
CA LEU A 8 54.71 58.00 -55.75
C LEU A 8 55.22 56.80 -56.58
N ALA A 9 54.58 55.65 -56.59
CA ALA A 9 54.72 54.63 -57.61
C ALA A 9 53.48 53.73 -57.76
N CYS A 10 52.73 53.95 -58.79
CA CYS A 10 52.15 53.08 -59.83
C CYS A 10 51.35 51.85 -59.40
N LEU A 11 50.06 51.93 -59.54
CA LEU A 11 49.17 51.23 -60.46
C LEU A 11 49.79 50.07 -61.24
N LEU A 12 49.30 48.83 -60.97
CA LEU A 12 49.00 47.82 -61.98
C LEU A 12 48.10 46.72 -61.29
N GLY A 13 46.90 46.64 -61.62
CA GLY A 13 46.06 45.65 -62.22
C GLY A 13 46.21 44.22 -61.66
N GLY A 14 45.30 43.77 -60.83
CA GLY A 14 45.05 42.35 -60.55
C GLY A 14 43.54 42.15 -60.31
N CYS A 15 42.81 41.78 -61.38
CA CYS A 15 41.52 41.20 -61.26
C CYS A 15 41.60 39.89 -60.43
N ALA A 16 41.58 39.99 -59.12
CA ALA A 16 41.33 38.82 -58.28
C ALA A 16 39.85 38.41 -58.46
N ALA A 17 39.68 37.31 -59.19
CA ALA A 17 38.38 36.65 -59.30
C ALA A 17 37.77 36.45 -57.87
N PHE A 18 36.63 37.08 -57.64
CA PHE A 18 35.81 36.83 -56.45
C PHE A 18 35.25 35.40 -56.60
N ALA A 19 35.98 34.38 -56.10
CA ALA A 19 35.39 33.06 -55.86
C ALA A 19 34.43 33.23 -54.73
N PRO A 20 33.14 32.84 -54.88
CA PRO A 20 32.20 32.86 -53.80
C PRO A 20 32.75 32.01 -52.67
N PRO A 21 32.59 32.43 -51.37
CA PRO A 21 33.08 31.65 -50.28
C PRO A 21 32.34 30.30 -50.30
N VAL A 22 33.08 29.21 -50.38
CA VAL A 22 32.52 27.84 -50.21
C VAL A 22 31.87 27.81 -48.85
N PRO A 23 30.52 27.56 -48.74
CA PRO A 23 29.87 27.49 -47.48
C PRO A 23 30.59 26.42 -46.66
N ALA A 24 31.05 26.81 -45.47
CA ALA A 24 31.65 25.87 -44.52
C ALA A 24 30.66 24.71 -44.31
N PRO A 25 31.08 23.44 -44.27
CA PRO A 25 30.18 22.32 -44.03
C PRO A 25 29.45 22.58 -42.72
N VAL A 26 28.11 22.70 -42.80
CA VAL A 26 27.26 22.83 -41.62
C VAL A 26 27.56 21.61 -40.77
N PRO A 27 27.99 21.77 -39.49
CA PRO A 27 28.20 20.62 -38.60
C PRO A 27 26.93 19.78 -38.61
N ALA A 28 27.07 18.48 -38.84
CA ALA A 28 25.94 17.57 -38.78
C ALA A 28 25.22 17.76 -37.43
N PRO A 29 23.88 17.86 -37.41
CA PRO A 29 23.16 17.96 -36.15
C PRO A 29 23.60 16.79 -35.26
N PRO A 30 23.77 17.03 -33.93
CA PRO A 30 24.12 15.96 -33.01
C PRO A 30 23.12 14.83 -33.20
N PRO A 31 23.56 13.55 -33.16
CA PRO A 31 22.63 12.43 -33.26
C PRO A 31 21.52 12.60 -32.23
N ALA A 32 20.28 12.49 -32.69
CA ALA A 32 19.14 12.54 -31.79
C ALA A 32 19.36 11.52 -30.64
N PRO A 33 19.09 11.89 -29.38
CA PRO A 33 19.26 10.96 -28.26
C PRO A 33 18.50 9.68 -28.59
N ALA A 34 19.15 8.53 -28.46
CA ALA A 34 18.52 7.25 -28.66
C ALA A 34 17.33 7.18 -27.72
N VAL A 35 16.11 7.03 -28.27
CA VAL A 35 14.90 6.88 -27.47
C VAL A 35 14.93 5.48 -26.87
N THR A 36 15.16 5.39 -25.57
CA THR A 36 15.11 4.11 -24.86
C THR A 36 13.70 3.53 -24.95
N ASP A 37 13.58 2.33 -25.49
CA ASP A 37 12.29 1.65 -25.58
C ASP A 37 11.94 1.01 -24.25
N LEU A 38 10.98 1.60 -23.52
CA LEU A 38 10.43 1.07 -22.27
C LEU A 38 9.23 0.13 -22.49
N ALA A 39 8.75 -0.02 -23.73
CA ALA A 39 7.60 -0.87 -24.05
C ALA A 39 7.72 -2.32 -23.52
N PRO A 40 8.89 -2.98 -23.55
CA PRO A 40 9.02 -4.34 -23.00
C PRO A 40 8.72 -4.44 -21.51
N TYR A 41 9.01 -3.39 -20.72
CA TYR A 41 8.73 -3.35 -19.28
C TYR A 41 7.24 -3.17 -19.01
N PHE A 42 6.57 -2.30 -19.76
CA PHE A 42 5.11 -2.14 -19.65
C PHE A 42 4.37 -3.40 -20.09
N ALA A 43 4.78 -4.02 -21.21
CA ALA A 43 4.21 -5.29 -21.64
C ALA A 43 4.37 -6.41 -20.59
N LEU A 44 5.47 -6.41 -19.85
CA LEU A 44 5.67 -7.33 -18.74
C LEU A 44 4.67 -7.06 -17.60
N LEU A 45 4.47 -5.81 -17.21
CA LEU A 45 3.50 -5.44 -16.19
C LEU A 45 2.07 -5.79 -16.61
N ASP A 46 1.71 -5.57 -17.87
CA ASP A 46 0.40 -5.95 -18.42
C ASP A 46 0.19 -7.48 -18.37
N GLN A 47 1.23 -8.28 -18.65
CA GLN A 47 1.16 -9.74 -18.54
C GLN A 47 0.90 -10.17 -17.09
N PHE A 48 1.49 -9.51 -16.10
CA PHE A 48 1.20 -9.77 -14.69
C PHE A 48 -0.22 -9.33 -14.31
N ALA A 49 -0.68 -8.18 -14.80
CA ALA A 49 -2.02 -7.68 -14.53
C ALA A 49 -3.13 -8.56 -15.13
N ALA A 50 -2.91 -9.08 -16.34
CA ALA A 50 -3.88 -9.89 -17.07
C ALA A 50 -3.80 -11.40 -16.77
N GLY A 51 -2.71 -11.87 -16.14
CA GLY A 51 -2.44 -13.28 -15.93
C GLY A 51 -3.20 -13.88 -14.74
N ASP A 52 -3.61 -15.13 -14.86
CA ASP A 52 -4.03 -15.93 -13.71
C ASP A 52 -2.83 -16.24 -12.79
N PRO A 53 -3.05 -16.69 -11.54
CA PRO A 53 -1.96 -16.96 -10.59
C PRO A 53 -0.92 -17.99 -11.07
N ALA A 54 -1.33 -19.01 -11.83
CA ALA A 54 -0.41 -20.03 -12.33
C ALA A 54 0.51 -19.45 -13.42
N ARG A 55 -0.07 -18.65 -14.33
CA ARG A 55 0.69 -17.96 -15.37
C ARG A 55 1.63 -16.91 -14.79
N GLN A 56 1.19 -16.16 -13.77
CA GLN A 56 2.03 -15.20 -13.05
C GLN A 56 3.23 -15.90 -12.38
N ALA A 57 3.00 -17.04 -11.73
CA ALA A 57 4.06 -17.85 -11.11
C ALA A 57 5.06 -18.38 -12.14
N ALA A 58 4.59 -18.90 -13.27
CA ALA A 58 5.43 -19.39 -14.35
C ALA A 58 6.30 -18.26 -14.94
N LEU A 59 5.72 -17.09 -15.18
CA LEU A 59 6.44 -15.91 -15.68
C LEU A 59 7.52 -15.43 -14.70
N LEU A 60 7.22 -15.42 -13.41
CA LEU A 60 8.21 -15.06 -12.37
C LEU A 60 9.37 -16.07 -12.34
N ALA A 61 9.08 -17.36 -12.42
CA ALA A 61 10.10 -18.42 -12.46
C ALA A 61 10.99 -18.31 -13.71
N ASP A 62 10.40 -17.98 -14.86
CA ASP A 62 11.15 -17.75 -16.10
C ASP A 62 12.09 -16.55 -15.98
N LEU A 63 11.63 -15.44 -15.44
CA LEU A 63 12.45 -14.24 -15.21
C LEU A 63 13.57 -14.50 -14.20
N ALA A 64 13.34 -15.29 -13.16
CA ALA A 64 14.37 -15.70 -12.23
C ALA A 64 15.44 -16.58 -12.92
N SER A 65 15.01 -17.49 -13.81
CA SER A 65 15.91 -18.33 -14.61
C SER A 65 16.72 -17.51 -15.59
N GLN A 66 16.10 -16.53 -16.26
CA GLN A 66 16.79 -15.60 -17.17
C GLN A 66 17.85 -14.78 -16.42
N LEU A 67 17.55 -14.27 -15.23
CA LEU A 67 18.50 -13.56 -14.39
C LEU A 67 19.68 -14.44 -13.99
N ALA A 68 19.43 -15.71 -13.64
CA ALA A 68 20.49 -16.65 -13.29
C ALA A 68 21.38 -17.03 -14.50
N ALA A 69 20.79 -17.20 -15.68
CA ALA A 69 21.49 -17.54 -16.91
C ALA A 69 22.29 -16.36 -17.51
N SER A 70 21.77 -15.15 -17.36
CA SER A 70 22.37 -13.91 -17.90
C SER A 70 22.27 -12.80 -16.90
N PRO A 71 23.15 -12.80 -15.86
CA PRO A 71 23.16 -11.73 -14.88
C PRO A 71 23.46 -10.39 -15.53
N GLY A 72 22.58 -9.42 -15.38
CA GLY A 72 22.72 -8.08 -15.91
C GLY A 72 21.67 -7.15 -15.31
N GLU A 73 21.90 -5.84 -15.40
CA GLU A 73 21.00 -4.85 -14.78
C GLU A 73 19.59 -4.86 -15.37
N ARG A 74 19.45 -5.09 -16.67
CA ARG A 74 18.14 -5.19 -17.33
C ARG A 74 17.36 -6.43 -16.90
N SER A 75 18.04 -7.58 -16.78
CA SER A 75 17.39 -8.80 -16.26
C SER A 75 17.02 -8.65 -14.78
N ALA A 76 17.87 -8.02 -13.98
CA ALA A 76 17.59 -7.68 -12.59
C ALA A 76 16.40 -6.71 -12.44
N LEU A 77 16.30 -5.70 -13.31
CA LEU A 77 15.18 -4.76 -13.35
C LEU A 77 13.88 -5.48 -13.68
N ARG A 78 13.84 -6.34 -14.70
CA ARG A 78 12.66 -7.14 -15.04
C ARG A 78 12.23 -8.05 -13.90
N HIS A 79 13.19 -8.69 -13.25
CA HIS A 79 12.90 -9.55 -12.09
C HIS A 79 12.34 -8.74 -10.91
N ALA A 80 12.93 -7.58 -10.59
CA ALA A 80 12.43 -6.70 -9.53
C ALA A 80 10.99 -6.21 -9.79
N LEU A 81 10.68 -5.85 -11.05
CA LEU A 81 9.32 -5.51 -11.47
C LEU A 81 8.34 -6.65 -11.25
N ALA A 82 8.72 -7.86 -11.62
CA ALA A 82 7.89 -9.05 -11.46
C ALA A 82 7.62 -9.38 -9.99
N VAL A 83 8.65 -9.29 -9.14
CA VAL A 83 8.52 -9.52 -7.68
C VAL A 83 7.54 -8.54 -7.05
N GLY A 84 7.60 -7.26 -7.44
CA GLY A 84 6.73 -6.20 -6.90
C GLY A 84 5.41 -6.00 -7.63
N ALA A 85 5.13 -6.75 -8.72
CA ALA A 85 3.96 -6.53 -9.55
C ALA A 85 2.65 -6.54 -8.74
N ALA A 86 1.83 -5.50 -8.92
CA ALA A 86 0.54 -5.38 -8.26
C ALA A 86 -0.44 -6.46 -8.74
N GLY A 87 -1.35 -6.89 -7.85
CA GLY A 87 -2.37 -7.89 -8.19
C GLY A 87 -1.86 -9.34 -8.27
N ARG A 88 -0.56 -9.57 -8.13
CA ARG A 88 0.00 -10.91 -8.08
C ARG A 88 -0.17 -11.54 -6.69
N ALA A 89 -0.62 -12.78 -6.62
CA ALA A 89 -0.58 -13.56 -5.38
C ALA A 89 0.88 -13.70 -4.92
N GLY A 90 1.19 -13.25 -3.70
CA GLY A 90 2.56 -13.22 -3.17
C GLY A 90 3.45 -12.13 -3.78
N SER A 91 2.88 -10.99 -4.22
CA SER A 91 3.65 -9.77 -4.51
C SER A 91 4.43 -9.34 -3.27
N ASP A 92 5.72 -9.08 -3.44
CA ASP A 92 6.61 -8.64 -2.36
C ASP A 92 7.23 -7.27 -2.68
N PRO A 93 6.56 -6.18 -2.30
CA PRO A 93 7.09 -4.84 -2.53
C PRO A 93 8.32 -4.53 -1.67
N VAL A 94 8.55 -5.24 -0.55
CA VAL A 94 9.74 -5.06 0.29
C VAL A 94 10.97 -5.57 -0.44
N GLU A 95 10.90 -6.78 -0.96
CA GLU A 95 11.98 -7.39 -1.74
C GLU A 95 12.21 -6.64 -3.06
N ALA A 96 11.16 -6.28 -3.79
CA ALA A 96 11.26 -5.49 -5.01
C ALA A 96 11.96 -4.15 -4.78
N ARG A 97 11.61 -3.44 -3.72
CA ARG A 97 12.28 -2.20 -3.29
C ARG A 97 13.77 -2.43 -3.02
N ARG A 98 14.11 -3.51 -2.29
CA ARG A 98 15.50 -3.87 -2.00
C ARG A 98 16.31 -4.12 -3.26
N LEU A 99 15.74 -4.86 -4.21
CA LEU A 99 16.37 -5.16 -5.50
C LEU A 99 16.60 -3.89 -6.33
N LEU A 100 15.59 -3.00 -6.41
CA LEU A 100 15.72 -1.73 -7.11
C LEU A 100 16.73 -0.79 -6.45
N ALA A 101 16.79 -0.75 -5.12
CA ALA A 101 17.77 0.05 -4.41
C ALA A 101 19.20 -0.41 -4.71
N ALA A 102 19.44 -1.72 -4.71
CA ALA A 102 20.74 -2.30 -5.06
C ALA A 102 21.11 -1.97 -6.51
N LEU A 103 20.15 -2.08 -7.45
CA LEU A 103 20.34 -1.78 -8.85
C LEU A 103 20.68 -0.31 -9.08
N LEU A 104 20.01 0.62 -8.41
CA LEU A 104 20.23 2.06 -8.55
C LEU A 104 21.52 2.54 -7.89
N ALA A 105 22.03 1.81 -6.89
CA ALA A 105 23.31 2.11 -6.24
C ALA A 105 24.52 1.66 -7.07
N ALA A 106 24.34 0.72 -8.01
CA ALA A 106 25.43 0.26 -8.87
C ALA A 106 25.70 1.28 -9.99
N PRO A 107 26.97 1.57 -10.31
CA PRO A 107 27.33 2.28 -11.54
C PRO A 107 27.11 1.33 -12.70
N GLY A 108 26.07 1.57 -13.51
CA GLY A 108 25.69 0.49 -14.35
C GLY A 108 25.29 0.82 -15.79
N GLU A 109 24.84 -0.22 -16.48
CA GLU A 109 24.49 -0.25 -17.91
C GLU A 109 23.04 0.21 -18.20
N LEU A 110 22.25 0.53 -17.17
CA LEU A 110 20.90 1.04 -17.38
C LEU A 110 20.94 2.40 -18.06
N GLU A 111 20.15 2.52 -19.10
CA GLU A 111 19.96 3.79 -19.78
C GLU A 111 19.24 4.81 -18.85
N PRO A 112 19.39 6.12 -19.10
CA PRO A 112 18.78 7.15 -18.24
C PRO A 112 17.28 6.95 -18.03
N ALA A 113 16.52 6.55 -19.05
CA ALA A 113 15.09 6.30 -18.95
C ALA A 113 14.76 5.05 -18.11
N GLU A 114 15.52 3.96 -18.26
CA GLU A 114 15.39 2.76 -17.43
C GLU A 114 15.69 3.07 -15.95
N ARG A 115 16.73 3.87 -15.69
CA ARG A 115 17.10 4.32 -14.35
C ARG A 115 16.02 5.22 -13.71
N GLN A 116 15.43 6.13 -14.49
CA GLN A 116 14.31 6.95 -14.03
C GLN A 116 13.08 6.11 -13.70
N MET A 117 12.76 5.12 -14.54
CA MET A 117 11.68 4.18 -14.29
C MET A 117 11.94 3.37 -13.02
N ALA A 118 13.14 2.80 -12.84
CA ALA A 118 13.51 2.06 -11.64
C ALA A 118 13.38 2.92 -10.37
N ALA A 119 13.80 4.19 -10.41
CA ALA A 119 13.67 5.13 -9.30
C ALA A 119 12.20 5.50 -9.01
N ALA A 120 11.35 5.60 -10.02
CA ALA A 120 9.93 5.84 -9.86
C ALA A 120 9.24 4.65 -9.20
N LEU A 121 9.54 3.44 -9.63
CA LEU A 121 9.02 2.20 -9.08
C LEU A 121 9.51 1.93 -7.66
N GLN A 122 10.76 2.26 -7.35
CA GLN A 122 11.25 2.18 -5.97
C GLN A 122 10.40 3.04 -5.03
N ARG A 123 10.10 4.29 -5.43
CA ARG A 123 9.22 5.18 -4.62
C ARG A 123 7.79 4.62 -4.49
N GLU A 124 7.28 4.02 -5.53
CA GLU A 124 5.97 3.38 -5.51
C GLU A 124 5.94 2.19 -4.54
N PHE A 125 6.98 1.34 -4.55
CA PHE A 125 7.09 0.25 -3.60
C PHE A 125 7.31 0.73 -2.15
N ASP A 126 8.05 1.82 -1.93
CA ASP A 126 8.15 2.47 -0.61
C ASP A 126 6.78 2.92 -0.09
N ALA A 127 5.97 3.53 -0.95
CA ALA A 127 4.61 3.93 -0.60
C ALA A 127 3.72 2.73 -0.27
N ARG A 128 3.79 1.63 -1.02
CA ARG A 128 3.05 0.40 -0.73
C ARG A 128 3.46 -0.24 0.58
N VAL A 129 4.75 -0.34 0.86
CA VAL A 129 5.27 -0.87 2.13
C VAL A 129 4.73 -0.05 3.30
N THR A 130 4.75 1.27 3.17
CA THR A 130 4.20 2.19 4.19
C THR A 130 2.70 1.97 4.38
N LEU A 131 1.95 1.88 3.29
CA LEU A 131 0.50 1.64 3.33
C LEU A 131 0.16 0.30 3.99
N TYR A 132 0.87 -0.77 3.65
CA TYR A 132 0.64 -2.09 4.24
C TYR A 132 0.94 -2.10 5.75
N ALA A 133 1.99 -1.39 6.17
CA ALA A 133 2.28 -1.23 7.60
C ALA A 133 1.20 -0.42 8.34
N GLN A 134 0.60 0.59 7.69
CA GLN A 134 -0.54 1.33 8.24
C GLN A 134 -1.80 0.45 8.34
N LEU A 135 -2.12 -0.30 7.29
CA LEU A 135 -3.25 -1.22 7.29
C LEU A 135 -3.12 -2.31 8.35
N ALA A 136 -1.91 -2.86 8.54
CA ALA A 136 -1.66 -3.83 9.59
C ALA A 136 -1.96 -3.25 10.99
N ARG A 137 -1.44 -2.05 11.28
CA ARG A 137 -1.73 -1.34 12.55
C ARG A 137 -3.21 -1.06 12.76
N GLN A 138 -3.91 -0.60 11.72
CA GLN A 138 -5.36 -0.36 11.82
C GLN A 138 -6.15 -1.63 12.09
N ARG A 139 -5.75 -2.77 11.51
CA ARG A 139 -6.36 -4.08 11.81
C ARG A 139 -6.16 -4.49 13.26
N GLU A 140 -4.93 -4.38 13.75
CA GLU A 140 -4.61 -4.67 15.16
C GLU A 140 -5.42 -3.79 16.14
N GLU A 141 -5.55 -2.48 15.83
CA GLU A 141 -6.38 -1.57 16.63
C GLU A 141 -7.86 -1.94 16.60
N LEU A 142 -8.39 -2.31 15.44
CA LEU A 142 -9.78 -2.76 15.31
C LEU A 142 -10.04 -4.07 16.06
N GLU A 143 -9.15 -5.04 15.93
CA GLU A 143 -9.24 -6.31 16.66
C GLU A 143 -9.21 -6.09 18.18
N ALA A 144 -8.31 -5.22 18.66
CA ALA A 144 -8.25 -4.87 20.07
C ALA A 144 -9.54 -4.17 20.57
N ARG A 145 -10.14 -3.28 19.77
CA ARG A 145 -11.44 -2.65 20.09
C ARG A 145 -12.57 -3.67 20.14
N ILE A 146 -12.68 -4.54 19.16
CA ILE A 146 -13.70 -5.61 19.12
C ILE A 146 -13.59 -6.49 20.37
N GLU A 147 -12.39 -6.89 20.76
CA GLU A 147 -12.17 -7.71 21.95
C GLU A 147 -12.55 -6.98 23.24
N ALA A 148 -12.20 -5.68 23.35
CA ALA A 148 -12.61 -4.85 24.48
C ALA A 148 -14.13 -4.71 24.58
N ASP A 149 -14.81 -4.45 23.46
CA ASP A 149 -16.27 -4.33 23.40
C ASP A 149 -16.96 -5.66 23.75
N ASN A 150 -16.49 -6.78 23.22
CA ASN A 150 -16.99 -8.12 23.56
C ASN A 150 -16.85 -8.41 25.05
N THR A 151 -15.71 -8.07 25.63
CA THR A 151 -15.45 -8.22 27.07
C THR A 151 -16.38 -7.36 27.92
N ALA A 152 -16.57 -6.09 27.53
CA ALA A 152 -17.49 -5.17 28.20
C ALA A 152 -18.95 -5.66 28.10
N HIS A 153 -19.37 -6.10 26.93
CA HIS A 153 -20.70 -6.65 26.71
C HIS A 153 -20.95 -7.91 27.54
N THR A 154 -20.00 -8.83 27.57
CA THR A 154 -20.09 -10.05 28.39
C THR A 154 -20.22 -9.71 29.87
N ARG A 155 -19.47 -8.75 30.39
CA ARG A 155 -19.60 -8.27 31.79
C ARG A 155 -20.98 -7.65 32.06
N ALA A 156 -21.48 -6.83 31.11
CA ALA A 156 -22.81 -6.23 31.23
C ALA A 156 -23.92 -7.30 31.29
N LEU A 157 -23.87 -8.32 30.45
CA LEU A 157 -24.81 -9.44 30.47
C LEU A 157 -24.73 -10.22 31.78
N GLN A 158 -23.55 -10.49 32.30
CA GLN A 158 -23.37 -11.16 33.59
C GLN A 158 -23.95 -10.33 34.74
N SER A 159 -23.74 -9.02 34.76
CA SER A 159 -24.31 -8.14 35.81
C SER A 159 -25.84 -8.08 35.73
N ALA A 160 -26.43 -7.98 34.54
CA ALA A 160 -27.86 -7.99 34.33
C ALA A 160 -28.51 -9.35 34.74
N ALA A 161 -27.83 -10.45 34.44
CA ALA A 161 -28.27 -11.77 34.88
C ALA A 161 -28.24 -11.91 36.41
N ALA A 162 -27.18 -11.41 37.06
CA ALA A 162 -27.08 -11.42 38.52
C ALA A 162 -28.16 -10.56 39.19
N GLU A 163 -28.45 -9.39 38.65
CA GLU A 163 -29.54 -8.51 39.14
C GLU A 163 -30.90 -9.16 38.92
N THR A 164 -31.16 -9.74 37.78
CA THR A 164 -32.40 -10.47 37.51
C THR A 164 -32.59 -11.63 38.50
N ALA A 165 -31.54 -12.38 38.78
CA ALA A 165 -31.57 -13.47 39.76
C ALA A 165 -31.82 -12.97 41.20
N ARG A 166 -31.29 -11.78 41.53
CA ARG A 166 -31.56 -11.13 42.83
C ARG A 166 -33.02 -10.70 42.94
N LEU A 167 -33.56 -9.99 41.96
CA LEU A 167 -34.93 -9.52 41.93
C LEU A 167 -35.93 -10.70 41.99
N ARG A 168 -35.67 -11.79 41.29
CA ARG A 168 -36.51 -13.01 41.38
C ARG A 168 -36.53 -13.58 42.77
N ARG A 169 -35.40 -13.63 43.47
CA ARG A 169 -35.36 -14.10 44.89
C ARG A 169 -36.11 -13.15 45.83
N GLU A 170 -36.02 -11.85 45.62
CA GLU A 170 -36.76 -10.86 46.42
C GLU A 170 -38.28 -10.98 46.18
N LEU A 171 -38.68 -11.14 44.92
CA LEU A 171 -40.09 -11.37 44.56
C LEU A 171 -40.63 -12.65 45.24
N GLN A 172 -39.94 -13.76 45.14
CA GLN A 172 -40.32 -15.02 45.75
C GLN A 172 -40.45 -14.91 47.28
N ARG A 173 -39.55 -14.16 47.95
CA ARG A 173 -39.66 -13.89 49.39
C ARG A 173 -40.87 -13.03 49.73
N ALA A 174 -41.20 -12.03 48.90
CA ALA A 174 -42.38 -11.19 49.08
C ALA A 174 -43.68 -12.01 48.91
N GLU A 175 -43.75 -12.86 47.89
CA GLU A 175 -44.88 -13.76 47.66
C GLU A 175 -45.07 -14.73 48.82
N THR A 176 -44.02 -15.36 49.33
CA THR A 176 -44.06 -16.23 50.49
C THR A 176 -44.58 -15.51 51.76
N LYS A 177 -44.14 -14.25 51.98
CA LYS A 177 -44.66 -13.43 53.10
C LYS A 177 -46.14 -13.10 52.95
N LEU A 178 -46.58 -12.73 51.75
CA LEU A 178 -47.98 -12.45 51.48
C LEU A 178 -48.86 -13.70 51.73
N GLN A 179 -48.40 -14.86 51.25
CA GLN A 179 -49.13 -16.14 51.55
C GLN A 179 -49.21 -16.41 53.02
N ALA A 180 -48.13 -16.23 53.79
CA ALA A 180 -48.17 -16.42 55.25
C ALA A 180 -49.09 -15.42 55.95
N ILE A 181 -49.15 -14.16 55.50
CA ILE A 181 -50.10 -13.16 56.06
C ILE A 181 -51.55 -13.57 55.74
N THR A 182 -51.82 -13.94 54.48
CA THR A 182 -53.15 -14.38 54.07
C THR A 182 -53.65 -15.62 54.89
N GLU A 183 -52.74 -16.55 55.14
CA GLU A 183 -53.07 -17.74 55.97
C GLU A 183 -53.36 -17.36 57.42
N MET A 184 -52.56 -16.46 58.03
CA MET A 184 -52.82 -15.93 59.38
C MET A 184 -54.16 -15.16 59.46
N GLU A 185 -54.48 -14.34 58.47
CA GLU A 185 -55.72 -13.61 58.36
C GLU A 185 -56.92 -14.61 58.31
N ARG A 186 -56.80 -15.67 57.53
CA ARG A 186 -57.81 -16.73 57.45
C ARG A 186 -57.97 -17.45 58.74
N GLU A 187 -56.88 -17.84 59.40
CA GLU A 187 -56.94 -18.48 60.73
C GLU A 187 -57.64 -17.59 61.80
N LEU A 188 -57.31 -16.27 61.75
CA LEU A 188 -57.97 -15.31 62.68
C LEU A 188 -59.49 -15.17 62.43
N LEU A 189 -59.91 -15.17 61.17
CA LEU A 189 -61.32 -15.12 60.79
C LEU A 189 -62.07 -16.40 61.26
N GLU A 190 -61.44 -17.55 61.04
CA GLU A 190 -61.99 -18.83 61.51
C GLU A 190 -62.15 -18.89 63.09
N GLN A 191 -61.21 -18.30 63.83
CA GLN A 191 -61.28 -18.18 65.28
C GLN A 191 -62.31 -17.14 65.77
N SER A 192 -62.66 -16.17 64.92
CA SER A 192 -63.64 -15.13 65.28
C SER A 192 -65.11 -15.50 64.96
N GLU A 193 -65.35 -16.62 64.25
CA GLU A 193 -66.69 -17.08 64.00
C GLU A 193 -67.35 -17.50 65.38
N PRO A 194 -68.49 -16.92 65.77
CA PRO A 194 -69.13 -17.24 67.02
C PRO A 194 -69.66 -18.69 67.00
N GLU A 195 -69.37 -19.42 68.08
CA GLU A 195 -69.87 -20.78 68.31
C GLU A 195 -71.39 -20.83 68.06
N PRO A 196 -71.91 -21.76 67.23
CA PRO A 196 -73.36 -21.82 66.95
C PRO A 196 -74.09 -22.05 68.25
N PRO A 197 -75.26 -21.38 68.47
CA PRO A 197 -76.01 -21.55 69.67
C PRO A 197 -76.39 -23.01 69.86
N PRO A 198 -76.40 -23.52 71.12
CA PRO A 198 -76.80 -24.91 71.44
C PRO A 198 -78.21 -25.17 70.93
N GLN A 199 -78.36 -26.22 70.15
CA GLN A 199 -79.69 -26.65 69.65
C GLN A 199 -80.49 -27.24 70.82
N PRO A 200 -81.85 -26.97 70.86
CA PRO A 200 -82.73 -27.42 71.91
C PRO A 200 -82.98 -28.91 71.87
#